data_52ab54e65133c9a22adc6b52527d276d
#
_entry.id   52ab54e65133c9a22adc6b52527d276d
#
_cell.length_a   1.000
_cell.length_b   1.000
_cell.length_c   1.000
_cell.angle_alpha   90.00
_cell.angle_beta   90.00
_cell.angle_gamma   90.00
#
_symmetry.space_group_name_H-M   'P 1'
#
loop_
_entity.id
_entity.type
_entity.pdbx_description
1 polymer ?
#
loop_
_entity_poly.entity_id
_entity_poly.type
_entity_poly.pdbx_seq_one_letter_code
_entity_poly.pdbx_strand_id
1 'polypeptide(L)'
;MLKSKGCRLDIQHRREQGVPGYVLIRAVPIVDYSDQIELSKDCGLNYTMEDIRDGVNHLIVTGKGELQDRNVFHLYVWPDGTIKKMQYYKGLDEISQVYENTSTETDQLEEQSVKKLQEIMSKKIFGMDVEKLGIDVRIGDVVGGRDYLTGMYGAKPVENIICSITAGVVSKEYELEGENDNGNS
;
A
#
# COMPACT_ATOMS: atom_id res chain seq x y z
N MET A 1 -15.75 5.73 -3.52
CA MET A 1 -16.88 6.55 -3.04
C MET A 1 -17.28 6.29 -1.58
N LEU A 2 -17.37 5.06 -1.05
CA LEU A 2 -17.64 4.84 0.38
C LEU A 2 -16.47 5.29 1.27
N LYS A 3 -15.22 4.95 0.93
CA LYS A 3 -14.00 5.37 1.65
C LYS A 3 -13.95 6.91 1.88
N SER A 4 -14.35 7.72 0.90
CA SER A 4 -14.38 9.20 1.03
C SER A 4 -15.41 9.74 2.02
N LYS A 5 -16.34 8.90 2.47
CA LYS A 5 -17.35 9.19 3.50
C LYS A 5 -17.05 8.52 4.84
N GLY A 6 -15.84 7.95 5.00
CA GLY A 6 -15.48 7.21 6.20
C GLY A 6 -16.27 5.93 6.41
N CYS A 7 -16.78 5.33 5.32
CA CYS A 7 -17.60 4.12 5.37
C CYS A 7 -16.99 3.01 4.54
N ARG A 8 -17.24 1.77 4.94
CA ARG A 8 -16.93 0.55 4.19
C ARG A 8 -18.20 -0.24 3.86
N LEU A 9 -18.10 -1.12 2.89
CA LEU A 9 -19.17 -2.04 2.54
C LEU A 9 -19.19 -3.22 3.53
N ASP A 10 -20.36 -3.53 4.06
CA ASP A 10 -20.59 -4.70 4.90
C ASP A 10 -21.64 -5.59 4.20
N ILE A 11 -21.26 -6.84 3.93
CA ILE A 11 -22.09 -7.82 3.25
C ILE A 11 -22.25 -9.01 4.19
N GLN A 12 -23.48 -9.30 4.60
CA GLN A 12 -23.79 -10.38 5.51
C GLN A 12 -24.87 -11.28 4.93
N HIS A 13 -24.63 -12.59 4.97
CA HIS A 13 -25.69 -13.54 4.72
C HIS A 13 -26.49 -13.74 6.03
N ARG A 14 -27.79 -13.48 5.97
CA ARG A 14 -28.71 -13.67 7.08
C ARG A 14 -29.66 -14.82 6.80
N ARG A 15 -29.84 -15.68 7.81
CA ARG A 15 -30.79 -16.78 7.76
C ARG A 15 -31.55 -16.80 9.08
N GLU A 16 -32.86 -16.58 8.99
CA GLU A 16 -33.77 -16.61 10.12
C GLU A 16 -34.71 -17.83 9.98
N GLN A 17 -35.16 -18.35 11.08
CA GLN A 17 -36.03 -19.55 11.07
C GLN A 17 -37.38 -19.20 10.41
N GLY A 18 -37.75 -19.95 9.37
CA GLY A 18 -39.02 -19.70 8.64
C GLY A 18 -38.97 -18.65 7.54
N VAL A 19 -37.82 -18.04 7.30
CA VAL A 19 -37.63 -17.04 6.23
C VAL A 19 -36.53 -17.50 5.27
N PRO A 20 -36.72 -17.34 3.93
CA PRO A 20 -35.62 -17.60 2.99
C PRO A 20 -34.36 -16.76 3.35
N GLY A 21 -33.19 -17.39 3.23
CA GLY A 21 -31.94 -16.66 3.44
C GLY A 21 -31.82 -15.48 2.50
N TYR A 22 -31.28 -14.37 3.00
CA TYR A 22 -31.06 -13.13 2.23
C TYR A 22 -29.68 -12.55 2.48
N VAL A 23 -29.22 -11.72 1.56
CA VAL A 23 -27.97 -10.97 1.67
C VAL A 23 -28.28 -9.55 2.11
N LEU A 24 -27.76 -9.16 3.26
CA LEU A 24 -27.82 -7.78 3.76
C LEU A 24 -26.57 -7.02 3.28
N ILE A 25 -26.80 -5.94 2.54
CA ILE A 25 -25.74 -5.05 2.06
C ILE A 25 -25.95 -3.68 2.71
N ARG A 26 -24.94 -3.17 3.39
CA ARG A 26 -25.02 -1.87 4.05
C ARG A 26 -23.69 -1.14 4.05
N ALA A 27 -23.71 0.18 4.17
CA ALA A 27 -22.57 1.00 4.50
C ALA A 27 -22.43 1.09 6.02
N VAL A 28 -21.25 0.80 6.54
CA VAL A 28 -20.93 0.91 7.96
C VAL A 28 -19.71 1.82 8.13
N PRO A 29 -19.58 2.54 9.26
CA PRO A 29 -18.38 3.32 9.53
C PRO A 29 -17.11 2.45 9.48
N ILE A 30 -16.01 3.01 8.99
CA ILE A 30 -14.68 2.45 9.12
C ILE A 30 -14.29 2.57 10.60
N VAL A 31 -13.79 1.49 11.17
CA VAL A 31 -13.23 1.49 12.53
C VAL A 31 -11.72 1.68 12.42
N ASP A 32 -11.20 2.66 13.16
CA ASP A 32 -9.77 2.91 13.27
C ASP A 32 -9.26 2.36 14.60
N TYR A 33 -8.40 1.35 14.50
CA TYR A 33 -7.76 0.69 15.65
C TYR A 33 -6.35 1.21 15.90
N SER A 34 -5.84 2.13 15.08
CA SER A 34 -4.43 2.56 15.12
C SER A 34 -4.03 3.26 16.41
N ASP A 35 -4.97 3.98 17.04
CA ASP A 35 -4.74 4.67 18.31
C ASP A 35 -4.87 3.74 19.54
N GLN A 36 -5.35 2.50 19.34
CA GLN A 36 -5.56 1.54 20.42
C GLN A 36 -4.42 0.54 20.56
N ILE A 37 -3.48 0.55 19.61
CA ILE A 37 -2.42 -0.44 19.50
C ILE A 37 -1.07 0.22 19.78
N GLU A 38 -0.41 -0.30 20.80
CA GLU A 38 1.00 0.00 21.08
C GLU A 38 1.87 -1.07 20.44
N LEU A 39 2.72 -0.65 19.50
CA LEU A 39 3.70 -1.52 18.90
C LEU A 39 4.93 -1.57 19.81
N SER A 40 5.04 -2.63 20.59
CA SER A 40 6.24 -2.90 21.40
C SER A 40 6.68 -4.35 21.20
N LYS A 41 7.97 -4.61 21.41
CA LYS A 41 8.51 -5.97 21.34
C LYS A 41 7.87 -6.90 22.38
N ASP A 42 7.40 -6.33 23.49
CA ASP A 42 6.79 -7.09 24.59
C ASP A 42 5.34 -7.53 24.25
N CYS A 43 4.69 -6.89 23.28
CA CYS A 43 3.34 -7.27 22.85
C CYS A 43 3.31 -8.52 21.96
N GLY A 44 4.47 -9.06 21.57
CA GLY A 44 4.56 -10.27 20.72
C GLY A 44 4.03 -10.06 19.29
N LEU A 45 3.79 -8.83 18.87
CA LEU A 45 3.35 -8.49 17.54
C LEU A 45 4.54 -8.45 16.58
N ASN A 46 4.39 -9.08 15.43
CA ASN A 46 5.32 -8.88 14.33
C ASN A 46 4.85 -7.67 13.53
N TYR A 47 5.68 -6.66 13.44
CA TYR A 47 5.45 -5.52 12.58
C TYR A 47 6.73 -5.11 11.85
N THR A 48 6.58 -4.57 10.68
CA THR A 48 7.65 -3.97 9.88
C THR A 48 7.34 -2.49 9.70
N MET A 49 8.29 -1.64 10.03
CA MET A 49 8.17 -0.20 9.85
C MET A 49 9.48 0.34 9.32
N GLU A 50 9.45 0.83 8.06
CA GLU A 50 10.61 1.38 7.38
C GLU A 50 10.28 2.79 6.87
N ASP A 51 11.21 3.72 7.06
CA ASP A 51 11.13 5.09 6.54
C ASP A 51 12.32 5.34 5.61
N ILE A 52 12.12 5.13 4.32
CA ILE A 52 13.10 5.34 3.26
C ILE A 52 13.02 6.81 2.83
N ARG A 53 14.01 7.63 3.21
CA ARG A 53 14.00 9.09 3.03
C ARG A 53 14.78 9.57 1.81
N ASP A 54 15.85 8.88 1.46
CA ASP A 54 16.77 9.29 0.38
C ASP A 54 16.43 8.62 -0.96
N GLY A 55 15.15 8.44 -1.22
CA GLY A 55 14.66 7.85 -2.45
C GLY A 55 14.74 8.81 -3.64
N VAL A 56 14.80 8.25 -4.84
CA VAL A 56 14.81 9.00 -6.10
C VAL A 56 13.51 9.78 -6.26
N ASN A 57 13.61 11.07 -6.56
CA ASN A 57 12.45 11.92 -6.82
C ASN A 57 12.38 12.46 -8.25
N HIS A 58 13.39 12.17 -9.07
CA HIS A 58 13.42 12.50 -10.49
C HIS A 58 13.98 11.30 -11.28
N LEU A 59 13.16 10.67 -12.10
CA LEU A 59 13.56 9.58 -12.99
C LEU A 59 13.67 10.10 -14.42
N ILE A 60 14.87 9.99 -14.99
CA ILE A 60 15.14 10.30 -16.39
C ILE A 60 15.01 8.98 -17.16
N VAL A 61 13.96 8.85 -17.94
CA VAL A 61 13.68 7.64 -18.69
C VAL A 61 14.21 7.77 -20.11
N THR A 62 14.98 6.78 -20.52
CA THR A 62 15.52 6.71 -21.88
C THR A 62 15.04 5.42 -22.55
N GLY A 63 14.28 5.59 -23.61
CA GLY A 63 13.70 4.51 -24.39
C GLY A 63 14.53 4.12 -25.63
N LYS A 64 13.86 3.52 -26.61
CA LYS A 64 14.41 3.09 -27.88
C LYS A 64 14.79 4.28 -28.75
N GLY A 65 15.80 4.13 -29.58
CA GLY A 65 16.33 5.14 -30.51
C GLY A 65 17.80 5.45 -30.26
N GLU A 66 18.42 6.15 -31.19
CA GLU A 66 19.82 6.59 -31.11
C GLU A 66 19.91 8.12 -31.21
N LEU A 67 20.82 8.69 -30.45
CA LEU A 67 21.13 10.14 -30.46
C LEU A 67 19.86 11.02 -30.32
N GLN A 68 19.53 11.80 -31.36
CA GLN A 68 18.41 12.76 -31.35
C GLN A 68 17.02 12.09 -31.48
N ASP A 69 16.96 10.86 -31.98
CA ASP A 69 15.72 10.09 -32.18
C ASP A 69 15.38 9.24 -30.94
N ARG A 70 16.19 9.32 -29.89
CA ARG A 70 15.97 8.57 -28.65
C ARG A 70 14.79 9.17 -27.89
N ASN A 71 13.85 8.30 -27.53
CA ASN A 71 12.73 8.71 -26.68
C ASN A 71 13.23 8.99 -25.26
N VAL A 72 13.13 10.23 -24.80
CA VAL A 72 13.51 10.64 -23.45
C VAL A 72 12.36 11.40 -22.81
N PHE A 73 11.98 11.00 -21.61
CA PHE A 73 11.01 11.75 -20.81
C PHE A 73 11.37 11.68 -19.32
N HIS A 74 10.73 12.51 -18.51
CA HIS A 74 11.03 12.70 -17.11
C HIS A 74 9.79 12.41 -16.26
N LEU A 75 10.00 11.70 -15.14
CA LEU A 75 8.98 11.48 -14.11
C LEU A 75 9.48 12.06 -12.80
N TYR A 76 8.59 12.71 -12.07
CA TYR A 76 8.92 13.39 -10.82
C TYR A 76 7.98 12.98 -9.72
N VAL A 77 8.53 12.70 -8.53
CA VAL A 77 7.75 12.43 -7.32
C VAL A 77 7.41 13.77 -6.64
N TRP A 78 6.18 13.91 -6.23
CA TRP A 78 5.71 15.06 -5.46
C TRP A 78 5.69 14.73 -3.95
N PRO A 79 5.58 15.75 -3.06
CA PRO A 79 5.58 15.53 -1.60
C PRO A 79 4.44 14.63 -1.10
N ASP A 80 3.36 14.55 -1.85
CA ASP A 80 2.21 13.68 -1.59
C ASP A 80 2.39 12.23 -2.07
N GLY A 81 3.60 11.89 -2.60
CA GLY A 81 3.91 10.59 -3.18
C GLY A 81 3.39 10.39 -4.61
N THR A 82 2.68 11.35 -5.20
CA THR A 82 2.19 11.23 -6.58
C THR A 82 3.32 11.43 -7.59
N ILE A 83 3.26 10.67 -8.69
CA ILE A 83 4.21 10.76 -9.81
C ILE A 83 3.60 11.60 -10.92
N LYS A 84 4.34 12.62 -11.37
CA LYS A 84 3.92 13.56 -12.42
C LYS A 84 5.05 13.85 -13.40
N LYS A 85 4.71 14.40 -14.56
CA LYS A 85 5.68 14.89 -15.56
C LYS A 85 6.17 16.31 -15.28
N MET A 86 5.77 16.90 -14.16
CA MET A 86 6.15 18.26 -13.75
C MET A 86 7.03 18.21 -12.52
N GLN A 87 8.18 18.88 -12.60
CA GLN A 87 9.18 18.92 -11.53
C GLN A 87 8.70 19.71 -10.32
N TYR A 88 8.89 19.15 -9.13
CA TYR A 88 8.67 19.81 -7.84
C TYR A 88 10.00 20.11 -7.13
N TYR A 89 10.80 19.10 -6.85
CA TYR A 89 12.10 19.24 -6.18
C TYR A 89 13.14 19.79 -7.15
N LYS A 90 14.01 20.70 -6.65
CA LYS A 90 15.05 21.36 -7.46
C LYS A 90 16.32 21.53 -6.66
N GLY A 91 17.44 21.63 -7.38
CA GLY A 91 18.74 21.89 -6.78
C GLY A 91 19.22 20.76 -5.88
N LEU A 92 19.53 21.07 -4.60
CA LEU A 92 20.07 20.07 -3.66
C LEU A 92 19.03 19.04 -3.19
N ASP A 93 17.74 19.36 -3.32
CA ASP A 93 16.66 18.43 -2.95
C ASP A 93 16.29 17.46 -4.07
N GLU A 94 16.90 17.63 -5.25
CA GLU A 94 16.68 16.76 -6.41
C GLU A 94 17.62 15.55 -6.36
N ILE A 95 17.04 14.36 -6.26
CA ILE A 95 17.75 13.09 -6.34
C ILE A 95 17.33 12.40 -7.63
N SER A 96 18.21 12.46 -8.63
CA SER A 96 17.90 11.96 -9.97
C SER A 96 18.57 10.63 -10.27
N GLN A 97 17.88 9.79 -11.04
CA GLN A 97 18.41 8.54 -11.58
C GLN A 97 18.00 8.38 -13.05
N VAL A 98 18.88 7.77 -13.83
CA VAL A 98 18.58 7.38 -15.21
C VAL A 98 18.06 5.96 -15.23
N TYR A 99 16.93 5.75 -15.91
CA TYR A 99 16.37 4.44 -16.22
C TYR A 99 16.37 4.22 -17.72
N GLU A 100 17.19 3.28 -18.15
CA GLU A 100 17.34 2.92 -19.56
C GLU A 100 16.56 1.63 -19.85
N ASN A 101 15.61 1.70 -20.79
CA ASN A 101 14.88 0.56 -21.28
C ASN A 101 14.67 0.68 -22.81
N THR A 102 15.57 0.06 -23.56
CA THR A 102 15.59 0.11 -25.04
C THR A 102 14.77 -1.01 -25.68
N SER A 103 14.25 -1.95 -24.90
CA SER A 103 13.56 -3.13 -25.41
C SER A 103 12.03 -2.97 -25.48
N THR A 104 11.48 -1.99 -24.75
CA THR A 104 10.03 -1.82 -24.57
C THR A 104 9.49 -0.72 -25.50
N GLU A 105 8.28 -0.92 -26.02
CA GLU A 105 7.57 0.09 -26.81
C GLU A 105 7.10 1.24 -25.94
N THR A 106 6.89 2.41 -26.56
CA THR A 106 6.68 3.69 -25.85
C THR A 106 5.55 3.67 -24.83
N ASP A 107 4.42 3.02 -25.13
CA ASP A 107 3.24 3.02 -24.26
C ASP A 107 3.48 2.18 -22.98
N GLN A 108 4.16 1.06 -23.13
CA GLN A 108 4.54 0.19 -22.00
C GLN A 108 5.72 0.75 -21.21
N LEU A 109 6.58 1.54 -21.85
CA LEU A 109 7.73 2.16 -21.21
C LEU A 109 7.31 3.12 -20.09
N GLU A 110 6.26 3.91 -20.29
CA GLU A 110 5.78 4.85 -19.27
C GLU A 110 5.27 4.08 -18.03
N GLU A 111 4.47 3.04 -18.24
CA GLU A 111 3.94 2.22 -17.14
C GLU A 111 5.07 1.53 -16.34
N GLN A 112 6.04 0.93 -17.02
CA GLN A 112 7.19 0.29 -16.37
C GLN A 112 8.07 1.31 -15.63
N SER A 113 8.21 2.52 -16.17
CA SER A 113 8.98 3.59 -15.54
C SER A 113 8.32 4.11 -14.28
N VAL A 114 6.98 4.20 -14.26
CA VAL A 114 6.22 4.55 -13.06
C VAL A 114 6.41 3.49 -11.98
N LYS A 115 6.30 2.20 -12.31
CA LYS A 115 6.56 1.10 -11.37
C LYS A 115 7.99 1.15 -10.83
N LYS A 116 8.97 1.38 -11.73
CA LYS A 116 10.37 1.51 -11.31
C LYS A 116 10.59 2.66 -10.34
N LEU A 117 9.97 3.83 -10.60
CA LEU A 117 10.07 4.98 -9.72
C LEU A 117 9.40 4.72 -8.35
N GLN A 118 8.26 4.03 -8.31
CA GLN A 118 7.58 3.61 -7.07
C GLN A 118 8.45 2.70 -6.20
N GLU A 119 9.28 1.84 -6.81
CA GLU A 119 10.21 0.98 -6.07
C GLU A 119 11.32 1.77 -5.36
N ILE A 120 11.89 2.79 -6.04
CA ILE A 120 13.10 3.49 -5.63
C ILE A 120 12.86 4.86 -4.98
N MET A 121 11.64 5.37 -4.99
CA MET A 121 11.28 6.64 -4.36
C MET A 121 11.28 6.53 -2.82
N SER A 122 11.33 7.69 -2.15
CA SER A 122 11.11 7.76 -0.70
C SER A 122 9.74 7.24 -0.34
N LYS A 123 9.67 6.33 0.60
CA LYS A 123 8.40 5.71 1.02
C LYS A 123 8.45 5.25 2.47
N LYS A 124 7.29 5.19 3.10
CA LYS A 124 7.11 4.54 4.39
C LYS A 124 6.44 3.18 4.17
N ILE A 125 7.09 2.14 4.65
CA ILE A 125 6.57 0.79 4.61
C ILE A 125 6.04 0.47 6.01
N PHE A 126 4.82 -0.02 6.08
CA PHE A 126 4.22 -0.49 7.31
C PHE A 126 3.50 -1.80 7.03
N GLY A 127 3.86 -2.83 7.75
CA GLY A 127 3.22 -4.13 7.75
C GLY A 127 3.02 -4.60 9.19
N MET A 128 1.94 -5.30 9.49
CA MET A 128 1.62 -5.78 10.84
C MET A 128 0.86 -7.11 10.79
N ASP A 129 1.22 -8.03 11.69
CA ASP A 129 0.49 -9.28 11.92
C ASP A 129 -0.75 -9.00 12.78
N VAL A 130 -1.88 -8.80 12.12
CA VAL A 130 -3.15 -8.41 12.75
C VAL A 130 -3.81 -9.58 13.49
N GLU A 131 -3.53 -10.83 13.09
CA GLU A 131 -4.15 -12.02 13.71
C GLU A 131 -3.88 -12.10 15.22
N LYS A 132 -2.70 -11.67 15.63
CA LYS A 132 -2.28 -11.72 17.04
C LYS A 132 -2.93 -10.66 17.93
N LEU A 133 -3.58 -9.67 17.34
CA LEU A 133 -4.24 -8.60 18.10
C LEU A 133 -5.49 -9.08 18.86
N GLY A 134 -6.09 -10.22 18.47
CA GLY A 134 -7.32 -10.71 19.08
C GLY A 134 -8.55 -9.83 18.83
N ILE A 135 -8.48 -8.91 17.87
CA ILE A 135 -9.59 -8.03 17.46
C ILE A 135 -10.23 -8.54 16.17
N ASP A 136 -11.55 -8.36 16.02
CA ASP A 136 -12.27 -8.73 14.80
C ASP A 136 -12.20 -7.60 13.77
N VAL A 137 -11.07 -7.52 13.09
CA VAL A 137 -10.81 -6.53 12.04
C VAL A 137 -11.48 -6.97 10.73
N ARG A 138 -12.04 -6.04 9.99
CA ARG A 138 -12.73 -6.29 8.72
C ARG A 138 -12.10 -5.49 7.59
N ILE A 139 -12.33 -5.93 6.36
CA ILE A 139 -11.88 -5.23 5.15
C ILE A 139 -12.34 -3.77 5.20
N GLY A 140 -11.39 -2.86 5.03
CA GLY A 140 -11.59 -1.41 5.07
C GLY A 140 -11.41 -0.77 6.45
N ASP A 141 -11.32 -1.55 7.54
CA ASP A 141 -10.94 -1.02 8.84
C ASP A 141 -9.45 -0.66 8.84
N VAL A 142 -9.05 0.32 9.65
CA VAL A 142 -7.66 0.79 9.72
C VAL A 142 -6.97 0.13 10.91
N VAL A 143 -5.81 -0.43 10.65
CA VAL A 143 -4.92 -0.98 11.67
C VAL A 143 -3.59 -0.25 11.63
N GLY A 144 -2.94 -0.14 12.75
CA GLY A 144 -1.68 0.57 12.87
C GLY A 144 -1.23 0.67 14.30
N GLY A 145 -0.26 1.52 14.55
CA GLY A 145 0.23 1.79 15.89
C GLY A 145 1.49 2.63 15.88
N ARG A 146 1.97 2.94 17.07
CA ARG A 146 3.19 3.70 17.29
C ARG A 146 4.28 2.78 17.85
N ASP A 147 5.45 2.83 17.24
CA ASP A 147 6.66 2.25 17.82
C ASP A 147 7.28 3.21 18.82
N TYR A 148 7.30 2.83 20.10
CA TYR A 148 7.81 3.66 21.18
C TYR A 148 9.32 3.88 21.15
N LEU A 149 10.09 2.95 20.57
CA LEU A 149 11.53 3.06 20.48
C LEU A 149 11.97 4.08 19.43
N THR A 150 11.31 4.09 18.29
CA THR A 150 11.65 4.98 17.17
C THR A 150 10.75 6.20 17.09
N GLY A 151 9.60 6.18 17.78
CA GLY A 151 8.56 7.19 17.68
C GLY A 151 7.80 7.18 16.35
N MET A 152 8.09 6.22 15.47
CA MET A 152 7.40 6.09 14.20
C MET A 152 5.95 5.67 14.42
N TYR A 153 5.08 6.18 13.56
CA TYR A 153 3.66 5.84 13.50
C TYR A 153 3.32 5.35 12.10
N GLY A 154 2.59 4.25 12.02
CA GLY A 154 2.07 3.70 10.78
C GLY A 154 0.62 3.27 10.96
N ALA A 155 -0.21 3.54 9.95
CA ALA A 155 -1.58 3.07 9.90
C ALA A 155 -1.98 2.82 8.44
N LYS A 156 -2.64 1.67 8.19
CA LYS A 156 -3.12 1.30 6.87
C LYS A 156 -4.48 0.60 6.95
N PRO A 157 -5.35 0.77 5.95
CA PRO A 157 -6.56 -0.01 5.86
C PRO A 157 -6.25 -1.46 5.48
N VAL A 158 -7.06 -2.37 5.99
CA VAL A 158 -7.07 -3.78 5.58
C VAL A 158 -7.71 -3.88 4.20
N GLU A 159 -6.98 -4.42 3.24
CA GLU A 159 -7.45 -4.58 1.85
C GLU A 159 -8.08 -5.94 1.63
N ASN A 160 -7.42 -7.00 2.10
CA ASN A 160 -7.89 -8.38 1.96
C ASN A 160 -7.82 -9.15 3.28
N ILE A 161 -8.67 -10.16 3.39
CA ILE A 161 -8.62 -11.17 4.45
C ILE A 161 -8.61 -12.54 3.78
N ILE A 162 -7.50 -13.25 3.91
CA ILE A 162 -7.33 -14.60 3.39
C ILE A 162 -7.67 -15.59 4.51
N CYS A 163 -8.67 -16.43 4.27
CA CYS A 163 -9.04 -17.48 5.22
C CYS A 163 -8.56 -18.83 4.72
N SER A 164 -7.73 -19.50 5.49
CA SER A 164 -7.23 -20.84 5.20
C SER A 164 -7.77 -21.86 6.22
N ILE A 165 -8.13 -23.04 5.73
CA ILE A 165 -8.58 -24.15 6.57
C ILE A 165 -7.62 -25.32 6.35
N THR A 166 -6.81 -25.62 7.37
CA THR A 166 -5.85 -26.73 7.32
C THR A 166 -6.06 -27.65 8.51
N ALA A 167 -6.30 -28.90 8.25
CA ALA A 167 -6.55 -29.91 9.28
C ALA A 167 -7.65 -29.54 10.31
N GLY A 168 -8.69 -28.79 9.86
CA GLY A 168 -9.78 -28.36 10.72
C GLY A 168 -9.50 -27.07 11.53
N VAL A 169 -8.31 -26.49 11.38
CA VAL A 169 -7.95 -25.20 11.98
C VAL A 169 -8.19 -24.09 10.96
N VAL A 170 -8.92 -23.07 11.37
CA VAL A 170 -9.14 -21.84 10.56
C VAL A 170 -8.08 -20.83 10.94
N SER A 171 -7.31 -20.37 9.97
CA SER A 171 -6.39 -19.24 10.10
C SER A 171 -6.84 -18.09 9.19
N LYS A 172 -6.60 -16.87 9.64
CA LYS A 172 -6.87 -15.65 8.87
C LYS A 172 -5.56 -14.90 8.68
N GLU A 173 -5.29 -14.50 7.47
CA GLU A 173 -4.18 -13.63 7.10
C GLU A 173 -4.76 -12.31 6.60
N TYR A 174 -4.17 -11.20 7.00
CA TYR A 174 -4.66 -9.87 6.69
C TYR A 174 -3.63 -9.15 5.82
N GLU A 175 -4.05 -8.70 4.66
CA GLU A 175 -3.24 -7.89 3.75
C GLU A 175 -3.60 -6.42 3.89
N LEU A 176 -2.59 -5.59 4.11
CA LEU A 176 -2.76 -4.14 4.24
C LEU A 176 -2.60 -3.45 2.90
N GLU A 177 -3.28 -2.33 2.69
CA GLU A 177 -3.21 -1.55 1.44
C GLU A 177 -1.76 -1.18 1.10
N GLY A 178 -1.30 -1.59 -0.09
CA GLY A 178 0.06 -1.37 -0.59
C GLY A 178 1.12 -2.34 -0.04
N GLU A 179 0.76 -3.46 0.57
CA GLU A 179 1.71 -4.50 1.01
C GLU A 179 2.06 -5.48 -0.13
N ASN A 180 1.17 -5.64 -1.11
CA ASN A 180 1.33 -6.59 -2.22
C ASN A 180 2.04 -6.06 -3.47
N ASP A 181 2.60 -4.86 -3.46
CA ASP A 181 3.37 -4.35 -4.59
C ASP A 181 4.80 -4.93 -4.70
N ASN A 182 5.19 -5.83 -3.79
CA ASN A 182 6.49 -6.51 -3.82
C ASN A 182 6.34 -8.01 -4.07
N GLY A 183 6.16 -8.36 -5.34
CA GLY A 183 6.73 -9.61 -5.83
C GLY A 183 5.89 -10.87 -5.73
N ASN A 184 5.18 -11.15 -6.79
CA ASN A 184 5.21 -12.50 -7.36
C ASN A 184 5.21 -12.36 -8.90
N SER A 185 6.37 -12.53 -9.49
CA SER A 185 6.59 -12.83 -10.90
C SER A 185 7.49 -14.04 -10.98
#